data_6b1f42d9fb1dbe7bc3dc1bc68761df69
#
_entry.id   6b1f42d9fb1dbe7bc3dc1bc68761df69
#
_cell.length_a   1.000
_cell.length_b   1.000
_cell.length_c   1.000
_cell.angle_alpha   90.00
_cell.angle_beta   90.00
_cell.angle_gamma   90.00
#
_symmetry.space_group_name_H-M   'P 1'
#
loop_
_entity.id
_entity.type
_entity.pdbx_description
1 polymer ?
#
loop_
_entity_poly.entity_id
_entity_poly.type
_entity_poly.pdbx_seq_one_letter_code
_entity_poly.pdbx_strand_id
1 'polypeptide(L)'
;VESKLDSSPVTVADKLAEEKMREIIMKEFPTHGIIGEEFGSDNPDAEYVWVLDPIDGTKSFISGALSFGTLIALLKNGKPIIGVINHPILNEFLIGDNQNCLLNGSKVEIRNCSSINQATLLTTDHLNIGKYQNQNKFDELTKKVKLYRNWGDCYGYYLLATGFADIMIDPIMNVWDSMALIPIINGAGGMITDYQGNDPTIGNSIVASSKGIHSEVIKLLYE
;
A
#
# COMPACT_ATOMS: atom_id res chain seq x y z
N VAL A 1 15.01 18.65 2.55
CA VAL A 1 14.40 17.60 3.39
C VAL A 1 14.20 18.22 4.77
N GLU A 2 12.99 18.13 5.26
CA GLU A 2 12.60 18.50 6.63
C GLU A 2 12.25 17.20 7.37
N SER A 3 12.20 17.24 8.71
CA SER A 3 11.72 16.10 9.51
C SER A 3 10.37 16.44 10.11
N LYS A 4 9.40 15.54 9.99
CA LYS A 4 8.10 15.61 10.68
C LYS A 4 8.29 15.37 12.19
N LEU A 5 7.23 15.56 12.99
CA LEU A 5 7.27 15.36 14.45
C LEU A 5 7.62 13.91 14.85
N ASP A 6 7.29 12.94 14.01
CA ASP A 6 7.62 11.52 14.17
C ASP A 6 9.01 11.15 13.63
N SER A 7 9.82 12.15 13.24
CA SER A 7 11.14 12.00 12.61
C SER A 7 11.13 11.40 11.20
N SER A 8 9.96 11.24 10.56
CA SER A 8 9.91 10.88 9.15
C SER A 8 10.35 12.06 8.26
N PRO A 9 11.02 11.80 7.13
CA PRO A 9 11.42 12.85 6.21
C PRO A 9 10.20 13.36 5.43
N VAL A 10 10.21 14.65 5.11
CA VAL A 10 9.33 15.28 4.13
C VAL A 10 10.15 16.17 3.23
N THR A 11 9.81 16.25 1.98
CA THR A 11 10.48 17.10 1.01
C THR A 11 9.56 18.17 0.44
N VAL A 12 10.13 19.17 -0.24
CA VAL A 12 9.34 20.13 -1.00
C VAL A 12 8.53 19.44 -2.12
N ALA A 13 9.03 18.30 -2.62
CA ALA A 13 8.35 17.55 -3.67
C ALA A 13 7.03 16.93 -3.16
N ASP A 14 7.01 16.37 -1.93
CA ASP A 14 5.80 15.82 -1.30
C ASP A 14 4.71 16.91 -1.23
N LYS A 15 5.06 18.07 -0.65
CA LYS A 15 4.13 19.19 -0.47
C LYS A 15 3.60 19.73 -1.80
N LEU A 16 4.49 19.99 -2.78
CA LEU A 16 4.08 20.51 -4.08
C LEU A 16 3.23 19.50 -4.87
N ALA A 17 3.51 18.22 -4.76
CA ALA A 17 2.73 17.19 -5.43
C ALA A 17 1.32 17.10 -4.83
N GLU A 18 1.19 17.08 -3.50
CA GLU A 18 -0.13 17.06 -2.86
C GLU A 18 -0.93 18.33 -3.14
N GLU A 19 -0.29 19.50 -3.07
CA GLU A 19 -0.93 20.78 -3.41
C GLU A 19 -1.52 20.74 -4.82
N LYS A 20 -0.75 20.22 -5.79
CA LYS A 20 -1.19 20.12 -7.18
C LYS A 20 -2.34 19.14 -7.37
N MET A 21 -2.30 17.99 -6.70
CA MET A 21 -3.40 17.02 -6.71
C MET A 21 -4.67 17.62 -6.12
N ARG A 22 -4.58 18.31 -4.97
CA ARG A 22 -5.71 19.00 -4.34
C ARG A 22 -6.33 20.06 -5.25
N GLU A 23 -5.50 20.90 -5.88
CA GLU A 23 -5.96 21.92 -6.85
C GLU A 23 -6.81 21.31 -7.96
N ILE A 24 -6.33 20.19 -8.55
CA ILE A 24 -7.04 19.48 -9.63
C ILE A 24 -8.36 18.89 -9.11
N ILE A 25 -8.32 18.19 -7.96
CA ILE A 25 -9.50 17.55 -7.39
C ILE A 25 -10.57 18.59 -7.03
N MET A 26 -10.20 19.65 -6.34
CA MET A 26 -11.14 20.69 -5.91
C MET A 26 -11.79 21.42 -7.10
N LYS A 27 -11.04 21.57 -8.20
CA LYS A 27 -11.55 22.17 -9.45
C LYS A 27 -12.54 21.25 -10.16
N GLU A 28 -12.21 19.97 -10.33
CA GLU A 28 -13.00 19.02 -11.13
C GLU A 28 -14.13 18.36 -10.29
N PHE A 29 -13.95 18.22 -8.98
CA PHE A 29 -14.87 17.56 -8.04
C PHE A 29 -15.09 18.40 -6.78
N PRO A 30 -15.69 19.59 -6.86
CA PRO A 30 -15.77 20.57 -5.76
C PRO A 30 -16.58 20.12 -4.55
N THR A 31 -17.33 19.03 -4.65
CA THR A 31 -18.12 18.46 -3.54
C THR A 31 -17.43 17.27 -2.86
N HIS A 32 -16.32 16.79 -3.42
CA HIS A 32 -15.58 15.68 -2.83
C HIS A 32 -14.72 16.15 -1.64
N GLY A 33 -14.43 15.22 -0.73
CA GLY A 33 -13.45 15.43 0.33
C GLY A 33 -12.04 14.98 -0.09
N ILE A 34 -11.06 15.40 0.69
CA ILE A 34 -9.66 15.01 0.53
C ILE A 34 -9.06 14.71 1.89
N ILE A 35 -8.32 13.60 2.00
CA ILE A 35 -7.44 13.26 3.11
C ILE A 35 -6.04 13.11 2.52
N GLY A 36 -5.09 13.90 2.97
CA GLY A 36 -3.71 13.85 2.46
C GLY A 36 -2.71 13.76 3.59
N GLU A 37 -1.55 13.22 3.27
CA GLU A 37 -0.45 13.04 4.22
C GLU A 37 0.12 14.39 4.70
N GLU A 38 0.26 15.36 3.78
CA GLU A 38 1.00 16.59 4.05
C GLU A 38 0.13 17.75 4.56
N PHE A 39 -1.12 17.86 4.07
CA PHE A 39 -2.02 18.98 4.40
C PHE A 39 -3.27 18.54 5.16
N GLY A 40 -3.35 17.26 5.60
CA GLY A 40 -4.47 16.77 6.41
C GLY A 40 -5.77 16.66 5.62
N SER A 41 -6.89 16.86 6.30
CA SER A 41 -8.23 16.56 5.76
C SER A 41 -9.02 17.82 5.45
N ASP A 42 -9.76 17.78 4.33
CA ASP A 42 -10.76 18.74 3.91
C ASP A 42 -12.04 17.97 3.54
N ASN A 43 -13.18 18.31 4.17
CA ASN A 43 -14.48 17.65 3.98
C ASN A 43 -14.43 16.10 4.05
N PRO A 44 -13.84 15.49 5.11
CA PRO A 44 -13.59 14.04 5.15
C PRO A 44 -14.85 13.17 5.24
N ASP A 45 -16.01 13.77 5.55
CA ASP A 45 -17.31 13.10 5.67
C ASP A 45 -18.13 13.15 4.37
N ALA A 46 -17.55 13.64 3.25
CA ALA A 46 -18.20 13.67 1.95
C ALA A 46 -18.53 12.25 1.45
N GLU A 47 -19.53 12.11 0.57
CA GLU A 47 -19.87 10.84 -0.08
C GLU A 47 -18.66 10.24 -0.80
N TYR A 48 -17.87 11.09 -1.49
CA TYR A 48 -16.63 10.73 -2.17
C TYR A 48 -15.45 11.45 -1.53
N VAL A 49 -14.43 10.70 -1.16
CA VAL A 49 -13.22 11.22 -0.51
C VAL A 49 -11.99 10.68 -1.23
N TRP A 50 -11.11 11.59 -1.66
CA TRP A 50 -9.79 11.23 -2.17
C TRP A 50 -8.81 11.08 -1.02
N VAL A 51 -8.00 10.03 -1.07
CA VAL A 51 -6.91 9.82 -0.10
C VAL A 51 -5.60 9.84 -0.86
N LEU A 52 -4.67 10.68 -0.41
CA LEU A 52 -3.46 11.03 -1.15
C LEU A 52 -2.21 10.79 -0.31
N ASP A 53 -1.26 10.04 -0.87
CA ASP A 53 0.14 10.04 -0.48
C ASP A 53 0.95 10.47 -1.71
N PRO A 54 1.52 11.68 -1.69
CA PRO A 54 2.25 12.22 -2.83
C PRO A 54 3.53 11.45 -3.15
N ILE A 55 4.27 11.01 -2.12
CA ILE A 55 5.51 10.24 -2.28
C ILE A 55 5.58 9.16 -1.20
N ASP A 56 4.84 8.07 -1.39
CA ASP A 56 5.03 6.87 -0.58
C ASP A 56 6.45 6.31 -0.79
N GLY A 57 7.10 5.98 0.32
CA GLY A 57 8.52 5.66 0.30
C GLY A 57 9.43 6.89 0.27
N THR A 58 9.13 7.95 1.04
CA THR A 58 9.96 9.16 1.12
C THR A 58 11.42 8.85 1.51
N LYS A 59 11.66 7.81 2.35
CA LYS A 59 13.02 7.34 2.66
C LYS A 59 13.74 6.80 1.42
N SER A 60 13.04 6.05 0.59
CA SER A 60 13.54 5.56 -0.70
C SER A 60 13.85 6.73 -1.64
N PHE A 61 12.94 7.71 -1.74
CA PHE A 61 13.10 8.91 -2.56
C PHE A 61 14.34 9.71 -2.19
N ILE A 62 14.52 10.06 -0.91
CA ILE A 62 15.69 10.85 -0.47
C ILE A 62 17.02 10.09 -0.53
N SER A 63 16.96 8.75 -0.59
CA SER A 63 18.12 7.87 -0.75
C SER A 63 18.46 7.58 -2.21
N GLY A 64 17.71 8.13 -3.18
CA GLY A 64 17.92 7.92 -4.61
C GLY A 64 17.49 6.54 -5.10
N ALA A 65 16.72 5.78 -4.31
CA ALA A 65 16.11 4.53 -4.76
C ALA A 65 14.89 4.81 -5.66
N LEU A 66 14.59 3.91 -6.59
CA LEU A 66 13.51 4.08 -7.58
C LEU A 66 12.16 3.50 -7.11
N SER A 67 12.10 2.95 -5.90
CA SER A 67 10.95 2.22 -5.37
C SER A 67 9.85 3.11 -4.77
N PHE A 68 10.03 4.43 -4.77
CA PHE A 68 8.98 5.35 -4.34
C PHE A 68 7.87 5.50 -5.39
N GLY A 69 6.69 5.90 -4.94
CA GLY A 69 5.56 6.15 -5.84
C GLY A 69 4.55 7.11 -5.25
N THR A 70 3.51 7.43 -6.02
CA THR A 70 2.35 8.20 -5.56
C THR A 70 1.19 7.26 -5.36
N LEU A 71 0.52 7.34 -4.20
CA LEU A 71 -0.70 6.60 -3.91
C LEU A 71 -1.91 7.54 -3.97
N ILE A 72 -2.95 7.10 -4.70
CA ILE A 72 -4.23 7.81 -4.75
C ILE A 72 -5.35 6.79 -4.56
N ALA A 73 -6.23 7.03 -3.60
CA ALA A 73 -7.48 6.28 -3.48
C ALA A 73 -8.69 7.18 -3.66
N LEU A 74 -9.77 6.63 -4.22
CA LEU A 74 -11.10 7.22 -4.15
C LEU A 74 -11.98 6.33 -3.29
N LEU A 75 -12.51 6.92 -2.23
CA LEU A 75 -13.48 6.27 -1.34
C LEU A 75 -14.89 6.74 -1.70
N LYS A 76 -15.86 5.82 -1.57
CA LYS A 76 -17.29 6.14 -1.57
C LYS A 76 -17.88 5.66 -0.26
N ASN A 77 -18.47 6.58 0.52
CA ASN A 77 -19.02 6.29 1.86
C ASN A 77 -18.01 5.52 2.74
N GLY A 78 -16.76 5.97 2.75
CA GLY A 78 -15.66 5.39 3.51
C GLY A 78 -15.05 4.09 2.95
N LYS A 79 -15.56 3.55 1.81
CA LYS A 79 -15.05 2.33 1.21
C LYS A 79 -14.20 2.64 -0.03
N PRO A 80 -12.95 2.16 -0.12
CA PRO A 80 -12.09 2.38 -1.29
C PRO A 80 -12.65 1.65 -2.51
N ILE A 81 -12.94 2.42 -3.57
CA ILE A 81 -13.51 1.93 -4.83
C ILE A 81 -12.52 1.97 -5.99
N ILE A 82 -11.54 2.88 -5.94
CA ILE A 82 -10.43 2.97 -6.91
C ILE A 82 -9.15 3.16 -6.12
N GLY A 83 -8.09 2.50 -6.53
CA GLY A 83 -6.73 2.70 -6.03
C GLY A 83 -5.73 2.83 -7.17
N VAL A 84 -4.74 3.69 -6.97
CA VAL A 84 -3.66 3.93 -7.94
C VAL A 84 -2.32 3.85 -7.21
N ILE A 85 -1.34 3.17 -7.84
CA ILE A 85 0.09 3.31 -7.56
C ILE A 85 0.73 3.84 -8.84
N ASN A 86 1.39 5.00 -8.76
CA ASN A 86 2.14 5.56 -9.87
C ASN A 86 3.63 5.61 -9.55
N HIS A 87 4.46 4.87 -10.30
CA HIS A 87 5.92 4.94 -10.24
C HIS A 87 6.44 5.86 -11.36
N PRO A 88 6.65 7.16 -11.09
CA PRO A 88 6.91 8.14 -12.15
C PRO A 88 8.25 7.91 -12.87
N ILE A 89 9.26 7.39 -12.18
CA ILE A 89 10.58 7.13 -12.78
C ILE A 89 10.55 5.89 -13.68
N LEU A 90 9.76 4.88 -13.32
CA LEU A 90 9.59 3.66 -14.09
C LEU A 90 8.58 3.81 -15.22
N ASN A 91 7.83 4.92 -15.24
CA ASN A 91 6.69 5.13 -16.15
C ASN A 91 5.66 4.01 -16.05
N GLU A 92 5.34 3.60 -14.82
CA GLU A 92 4.40 2.53 -14.51
C GLU A 92 3.24 3.07 -13.69
N PHE A 93 2.03 2.91 -14.25
CA PHE A 93 0.77 3.37 -13.67
C PHE A 93 -0.14 2.16 -13.45
N LEU A 94 -0.31 1.79 -12.18
CA LEU A 94 -1.15 0.68 -11.75
C LEU A 94 -2.47 1.23 -11.20
N ILE A 95 -3.61 0.72 -11.67
CA ILE A 95 -4.94 1.12 -11.20
C ILE A 95 -5.81 -0.10 -10.94
N GLY A 96 -6.52 -0.12 -9.81
CA GLY A 96 -7.46 -1.19 -9.42
C GLY A 96 -8.81 -0.66 -8.98
N ASP A 97 -9.88 -1.45 -9.23
CA ASP A 97 -11.28 -1.13 -8.91
C ASP A 97 -11.98 -2.21 -8.05
N ASN A 98 -11.24 -3.04 -7.32
CA ASN A 98 -11.66 -4.25 -6.61
C ASN A 98 -12.05 -5.45 -7.50
N GLN A 99 -12.23 -5.28 -8.80
CA GLN A 99 -12.59 -6.36 -9.74
C GLN A 99 -11.48 -6.58 -10.77
N ASN A 100 -10.82 -5.52 -11.17
CA ASN A 100 -9.75 -5.50 -12.16
C ASN A 100 -8.55 -4.72 -11.65
N CYS A 101 -7.36 -5.10 -12.11
CA CYS A 101 -6.14 -4.35 -11.93
C CYS A 101 -5.43 -4.21 -13.28
N LEU A 102 -5.05 -2.98 -13.64
CA LEU A 102 -4.41 -2.66 -14.91
C LEU A 102 -3.08 -1.96 -14.69
N LEU A 103 -2.03 -2.46 -15.31
CA LEU A 103 -0.72 -1.79 -15.42
C LEU A 103 -0.61 -1.18 -16.82
N ASN A 104 -0.51 0.14 -16.91
CA ASN A 104 -0.44 0.87 -18.19
C ASN A 104 -1.53 0.41 -19.18
N GLY A 105 -2.75 0.15 -18.69
CA GLY A 105 -3.88 -0.29 -19.48
C GLY A 105 -3.94 -1.81 -19.78
N SER A 106 -2.91 -2.58 -19.42
CA SER A 106 -2.90 -4.03 -19.57
C SER A 106 -3.28 -4.73 -18.27
N LYS A 107 -4.17 -5.72 -18.34
CA LYS A 107 -4.60 -6.49 -17.16
C LYS A 107 -3.41 -7.21 -16.54
N VAL A 108 -3.30 -7.11 -15.21
CA VAL A 108 -2.33 -7.84 -14.40
C VAL A 108 -3.04 -8.63 -13.30
N GLU A 109 -2.39 -9.70 -12.85
CA GLU A 109 -2.93 -10.59 -11.82
C GLU A 109 -1.81 -11.05 -10.89
N ILE A 110 -2.13 -11.20 -9.61
CA ILE A 110 -1.26 -11.87 -8.63
C ILE A 110 -1.07 -13.32 -9.07
N ARG A 111 0.17 -13.77 -9.09
CA ARG A 111 0.45 -15.18 -9.42
C ARG A 111 -0.12 -16.13 -8.37
N ASN A 112 -0.53 -17.30 -8.81
CA ASN A 112 -1.01 -18.33 -7.90
C ASN A 112 0.17 -18.91 -7.09
N CYS A 113 0.07 -18.82 -5.77
CA CYS A 113 0.98 -19.47 -4.83
C CYS A 113 0.16 -20.33 -3.87
N SER A 114 0.44 -21.62 -3.81
CA SER A 114 -0.32 -22.58 -3.00
C SER A 114 0.46 -23.10 -1.78
N SER A 115 1.68 -22.63 -1.56
CA SER A 115 2.51 -23.09 -0.44
C SER A 115 3.51 -22.03 0.00
N ILE A 116 3.58 -21.80 1.31
CA ILE A 116 4.48 -20.83 1.95
C ILE A 116 5.95 -21.05 1.56
N ASN A 117 6.39 -22.29 1.45
CA ASN A 117 7.79 -22.61 1.13
C ASN A 117 8.19 -22.29 -0.33
N GLN A 118 7.25 -21.88 -1.15
CA GLN A 118 7.50 -21.40 -2.52
C GLN A 118 7.33 -19.87 -2.62
N ALA A 119 6.82 -19.23 -1.57
CA ALA A 119 6.46 -17.82 -1.59
C ALA A 119 7.68 -16.90 -1.56
N THR A 120 7.54 -15.76 -2.21
CA THR A 120 8.36 -14.56 -2.02
C THR A 120 7.63 -13.63 -1.07
N LEU A 121 8.23 -13.37 0.10
CA LEU A 121 7.74 -12.46 1.13
C LEU A 121 8.46 -11.12 1.04
N LEU A 122 7.71 -10.05 1.08
CA LEU A 122 8.20 -8.68 1.14
C LEU A 122 7.70 -7.96 2.40
N THR A 123 8.47 -6.98 2.87
CA THR A 123 8.08 -6.00 3.89
C THR A 123 8.87 -4.71 3.67
N THR A 124 8.37 -3.60 4.14
CA THR A 124 9.05 -2.30 4.05
C THR A 124 10.23 -2.23 5.02
N ASP A 125 9.99 -2.47 6.31
CA ASP A 125 11.02 -2.34 7.34
C ASP A 125 10.92 -3.50 8.35
N HIS A 126 11.89 -4.41 8.28
CA HIS A 126 11.99 -5.56 9.19
C HIS A 126 12.04 -5.15 10.68
N LEU A 127 12.71 -4.03 10.98
CA LEU A 127 12.87 -3.59 12.36
C LEU A 127 11.58 -2.98 12.94
N ASN A 128 10.65 -2.55 12.11
CA ASN A 128 9.36 -2.04 12.55
C ASN A 128 8.41 -3.17 12.99
N ILE A 129 8.62 -4.39 12.52
CA ILE A 129 7.76 -5.53 12.92
C ILE A 129 7.70 -5.65 14.45
N GLY A 130 8.84 -5.70 15.13
CA GLY A 130 8.89 -5.87 16.59
C GLY A 130 8.41 -4.68 17.41
N LYS A 131 8.20 -3.51 16.78
CA LYS A 131 7.63 -2.34 17.45
C LYS A 131 6.11 -2.39 17.54
N TYR A 132 5.46 -3.04 16.58
CA TYR A 132 4.00 -3.00 16.42
C TYR A 132 3.35 -4.37 16.45
N GLN A 133 4.10 -5.44 16.13
CA GLN A 133 3.62 -6.82 16.00
C GLN A 133 4.59 -7.83 16.67
N ASN A 134 4.30 -9.10 16.55
CA ASN A 134 5.12 -10.16 17.12
C ASN A 134 6.33 -10.48 16.21
N GLN A 135 7.51 -9.96 16.56
CA GLN A 135 8.75 -10.19 15.82
C GLN A 135 9.09 -11.67 15.65
N ASN A 136 8.95 -12.49 16.71
CA ASN A 136 9.34 -13.91 16.66
C ASN A 136 8.50 -14.67 15.62
N LYS A 137 7.20 -14.41 15.55
CA LYS A 137 6.31 -15.04 14.55
C LYS A 137 6.65 -14.61 13.13
N PHE A 138 6.96 -13.33 12.93
CA PHE A 138 7.42 -12.86 11.63
C PHE A 138 8.75 -13.51 11.24
N ASP A 139 9.71 -13.60 12.15
CA ASP A 139 11.01 -14.26 11.91
C ASP A 139 10.85 -15.75 11.58
N GLU A 140 9.88 -16.42 12.19
CA GLU A 140 9.53 -17.80 11.84
C GLU A 140 8.94 -17.91 10.43
N LEU A 141 8.08 -16.96 10.03
CA LEU A 141 7.54 -16.90 8.67
C LEU A 141 8.66 -16.67 7.65
N THR A 142 9.62 -15.74 7.93
CA THR A 142 10.76 -15.48 7.01
C THR A 142 11.62 -16.71 6.76
N LYS A 143 11.72 -17.65 7.72
CA LYS A 143 12.47 -18.91 7.59
C LYS A 143 11.70 -19.97 6.79
N LYS A 144 10.38 -19.83 6.67
CA LYS A 144 9.52 -20.80 5.95
C LYS A 144 9.35 -20.46 4.47
N VAL A 145 9.51 -19.21 4.08
CA VAL A 145 9.36 -18.78 2.68
C VAL A 145 10.59 -19.11 1.84
N LYS A 146 10.42 -19.16 0.52
CA LYS A 146 11.52 -19.38 -0.43
C LYS A 146 12.48 -18.20 -0.51
N LEU A 147 11.93 -16.98 -0.46
CA LEU A 147 12.67 -15.73 -0.59
C LEU A 147 12.05 -14.67 0.32
N TYR A 148 12.90 -13.97 1.07
CA TYR A 148 12.51 -12.81 1.86
C TYR A 148 13.34 -11.58 1.45
N ARG A 149 12.70 -10.42 1.25
CA ARG A 149 13.33 -9.14 0.90
C ARG A 149 12.59 -7.95 1.50
N ASN A 150 13.32 -6.84 1.68
CA ASN A 150 12.78 -5.54 2.10
C ASN A 150 12.56 -4.63 0.86
N TRP A 151 11.89 -5.12 -0.16
CA TRP A 151 11.42 -4.32 -1.29
C TRP A 151 10.01 -3.84 -0.99
N GLY A 152 9.95 -2.80 -0.14
CA GLY A 152 8.74 -2.34 0.49
C GLY A 152 8.13 -1.11 -0.15
N ASP A 153 7.46 -0.33 0.70
CA ASP A 153 6.62 0.80 0.31
C ASP A 153 5.60 0.36 -0.77
N CYS A 154 5.02 1.25 -1.52
CA CYS A 154 4.09 0.92 -2.62
C CYS A 154 4.69 -0.04 -3.66
N TYR A 155 6.03 -0.05 -3.80
CA TYR A 155 6.71 -0.93 -4.73
C TYR A 155 6.55 -2.42 -4.37
N GLY A 156 6.50 -2.76 -3.09
CA GLY A 156 6.22 -4.12 -2.64
C GLY A 156 4.83 -4.60 -3.07
N TYR A 157 3.82 -3.75 -2.94
CA TYR A 157 2.45 -4.03 -3.38
C TYR A 157 2.32 -4.06 -4.91
N TYR A 158 3.06 -3.21 -5.61
CA TYR A 158 3.19 -3.28 -7.07
C TYR A 158 3.75 -4.64 -7.52
N LEU A 159 4.83 -5.12 -6.91
CA LEU A 159 5.41 -6.43 -7.22
C LEU A 159 4.45 -7.58 -6.92
N LEU A 160 3.67 -7.48 -5.84
CA LEU A 160 2.64 -8.46 -5.52
C LEU A 160 1.53 -8.44 -6.59
N ALA A 161 0.94 -7.27 -6.89
CA ALA A 161 -0.17 -7.14 -7.83
C ALA A 161 0.18 -7.57 -9.26
N THR A 162 1.46 -7.43 -9.65
CA THR A 162 1.97 -7.82 -10.97
C THR A 162 2.53 -9.24 -11.03
N GLY A 163 2.44 -10.02 -9.94
CA GLY A 163 2.79 -11.44 -9.91
C GLY A 163 4.27 -11.75 -9.71
N PHE A 164 5.10 -10.78 -9.26
CA PHE A 164 6.51 -10.99 -8.95
C PHE A 164 6.76 -11.37 -7.48
N ALA A 165 5.81 -11.08 -6.58
CA ALA A 165 5.83 -11.49 -5.19
C ALA A 165 4.55 -12.26 -4.82
N ASP A 166 4.50 -12.85 -3.62
CA ASP A 166 3.38 -13.66 -3.15
C ASP A 166 2.78 -13.12 -1.86
N ILE A 167 3.57 -12.42 -1.05
CA ILE A 167 3.19 -11.88 0.25
C ILE A 167 3.85 -10.51 0.40
N MET A 168 3.07 -9.50 0.84
CA MET A 168 3.57 -8.21 1.29
C MET A 168 2.94 -7.89 2.65
N ILE A 169 3.79 -7.50 3.63
CA ILE A 169 3.38 -7.31 5.03
C ILE A 169 3.97 -6.00 5.54
N ASP A 170 3.09 -5.12 6.08
CA ASP A 170 3.50 -3.94 6.82
C ASP A 170 2.78 -3.88 8.18
N PRO A 171 3.55 -3.79 9.28
CA PRO A 171 3.06 -3.91 10.65
C PRO A 171 2.29 -2.68 11.13
N ILE A 172 2.49 -1.56 10.46
CA ILE A 172 1.86 -0.26 10.74
C ILE A 172 1.73 0.52 9.43
N MET A 173 0.56 1.10 9.20
CA MET A 173 0.25 1.94 8.03
C MET A 173 -0.76 3.02 8.40
N ASN A 174 -0.64 4.18 7.77
CA ASN A 174 -1.66 5.22 7.84
C ASN A 174 -2.73 5.00 6.76
N VAL A 175 -3.79 5.80 6.82
CA VAL A 175 -4.87 5.73 5.85
C VAL A 175 -4.40 6.04 4.43
N TRP A 176 -3.46 6.98 4.26
CA TRP A 176 -2.92 7.35 2.95
C TRP A 176 -1.99 6.29 2.37
N ASP A 177 -1.34 5.47 3.20
CA ASP A 177 -0.50 4.34 2.76
C ASP A 177 -1.36 3.14 2.30
N SER A 178 -2.53 2.92 2.92
CA SER A 178 -3.28 1.65 2.81
C SER A 178 -4.47 1.68 1.84
N MET A 179 -5.21 2.79 1.76
CA MET A 179 -6.51 2.82 1.06
C MET A 179 -6.39 2.57 -0.44
N ALA A 180 -5.30 3.00 -1.10
CA ALA A 180 -5.07 2.73 -2.52
C ALA A 180 -4.78 1.25 -2.81
N LEU A 181 -4.18 0.55 -1.87
CA LEU A 181 -3.74 -0.84 -2.04
C LEU A 181 -4.91 -1.82 -2.09
N ILE A 182 -6.01 -1.52 -1.39
CA ILE A 182 -7.16 -2.42 -1.27
C ILE A 182 -7.80 -2.71 -2.63
N PRO A 183 -8.23 -1.72 -3.44
CA PRO A 183 -8.80 -1.98 -4.75
C PRO A 183 -7.81 -2.61 -5.73
N ILE A 184 -6.52 -2.32 -5.59
CA ILE A 184 -5.45 -2.89 -6.43
C ILE A 184 -5.29 -4.38 -6.15
N ILE A 185 -5.07 -4.76 -4.89
CA ILE A 185 -4.84 -6.16 -4.51
C ILE A 185 -6.08 -7.02 -4.78
N ASN A 186 -7.27 -6.53 -4.43
CA ASN A 186 -8.52 -7.22 -4.74
C ASN A 186 -8.71 -7.39 -6.25
N GLY A 187 -8.51 -6.30 -7.02
CA GLY A 187 -8.64 -6.28 -8.48
C GLY A 187 -7.63 -7.17 -9.19
N ALA A 188 -6.43 -7.34 -8.63
CA ALA A 188 -5.41 -8.27 -9.12
C ALA A 188 -5.67 -9.74 -8.69
N GLY A 189 -6.77 -10.01 -7.97
CA GLY A 189 -7.15 -11.35 -7.55
C GLY A 189 -6.48 -11.84 -6.27
N GLY A 190 -5.84 -10.96 -5.51
CA GLY A 190 -5.25 -11.25 -4.20
C GLY A 190 -6.24 -11.21 -3.05
N MET A 191 -5.67 -11.24 -1.85
CA MET A 191 -6.37 -11.03 -0.58
C MET A 191 -5.58 -10.02 0.26
N ILE A 192 -6.29 -9.08 0.90
CA ILE A 192 -5.71 -8.03 1.73
C ILE A 192 -6.54 -7.87 3.00
N THR A 193 -5.88 -7.90 4.16
CA THR A 193 -6.48 -7.78 5.49
C THR A 193 -5.56 -6.96 6.40
N ASP A 194 -6.01 -6.66 7.62
CA ASP A 194 -5.11 -6.28 8.69
C ASP A 194 -4.28 -7.51 9.18
N TYR A 195 -3.42 -7.30 10.16
CA TYR A 195 -2.56 -8.36 10.74
C TYR A 195 -3.35 -9.47 11.45
N GLN A 196 -4.59 -9.23 11.82
CA GLN A 196 -5.50 -10.16 12.47
C GLN A 196 -6.44 -10.87 11.50
N GLY A 197 -6.37 -10.53 10.21
CA GLY A 197 -7.25 -11.09 9.19
C GLY A 197 -8.61 -10.39 9.05
N ASN A 198 -8.77 -9.20 9.65
CA ASN A 198 -9.99 -8.38 9.57
C ASN A 198 -9.95 -7.40 8.38
N ASP A 199 -11.02 -6.58 8.28
CA ASP A 199 -11.15 -5.52 7.28
C ASP A 199 -9.99 -4.50 7.41
N PRO A 200 -9.15 -4.35 6.38
CA PRO A 200 -7.99 -3.46 6.41
C PRO A 200 -8.36 -1.98 6.43
N THR A 201 -9.61 -1.62 6.12
CA THR A 201 -10.07 -0.21 6.16
C THR A 201 -10.20 0.35 7.58
N ILE A 202 -10.28 -0.53 8.58
CA ILE A 202 -10.45 -0.17 9.99
C ILE A 202 -9.12 -0.33 10.75
N GLY A 203 -8.24 -1.18 10.25
CA GLY A 203 -6.93 -1.47 10.84
C GLY A 203 -5.88 -0.40 10.52
N ASN A 204 -4.72 -0.58 11.13
CA ASN A 204 -3.52 0.24 10.88
C ASN A 204 -2.32 -0.64 10.48
N SER A 205 -2.56 -1.77 9.87
CA SER A 205 -1.56 -2.71 9.38
C SER A 205 -2.08 -3.46 8.18
N ILE A 206 -1.20 -4.00 7.34
CA ILE A 206 -1.59 -4.72 6.13
C ILE A 206 -0.85 -6.05 6.03
N VAL A 207 -1.62 -7.08 5.70
CA VAL A 207 -1.14 -8.35 5.14
C VAL A 207 -1.85 -8.55 3.81
N ALA A 208 -1.08 -8.53 2.73
CA ALA A 208 -1.57 -8.77 1.38
C ALA A 208 -0.88 -9.99 0.77
N SER A 209 -1.61 -10.86 0.08
CA SER A 209 -1.01 -12.05 -0.50
C SER A 209 -1.86 -12.71 -1.59
N SER A 210 -1.27 -13.71 -2.27
CA SER A 210 -2.02 -14.69 -3.05
C SER A 210 -3.08 -15.38 -2.19
N LYS A 211 -4.30 -15.55 -2.72
CA LYS A 211 -5.44 -16.16 -2.00
C LYS A 211 -5.13 -17.52 -1.43
N GLY A 212 -4.33 -18.32 -2.13
CA GLY A 212 -4.07 -19.72 -1.77
C GLY A 212 -3.30 -19.88 -0.44
N ILE A 213 -2.58 -18.85 0.00
CA ILE A 213 -1.74 -18.90 1.21
C ILE A 213 -2.15 -17.90 2.28
N HIS A 214 -3.10 -16.99 2.01
CA HIS A 214 -3.42 -15.88 2.91
C HIS A 214 -3.80 -16.35 4.33
N SER A 215 -4.71 -17.29 4.45
CA SER A 215 -5.15 -17.81 5.76
C SER A 215 -4.01 -18.47 6.54
N GLU A 216 -3.08 -19.14 5.86
CA GLU A 216 -1.88 -19.72 6.48
C GLU A 216 -0.92 -18.63 6.97
N VAL A 217 -0.75 -17.55 6.18
CA VAL A 217 0.07 -16.38 6.57
C VAL A 217 -0.49 -15.74 7.84
N ILE A 218 -1.79 -15.43 7.88
CA ILE A 218 -2.44 -14.85 9.05
C ILE A 218 -2.26 -15.75 10.28
N LYS A 219 -2.48 -17.06 10.14
CA LYS A 219 -2.29 -18.02 11.23
C LYS A 219 -0.86 -18.00 11.77
N LEU A 220 0.15 -17.95 10.91
CA LEU A 220 1.55 -17.90 11.30
C LEU A 220 1.94 -16.61 12.01
N LEU A 221 1.28 -15.49 11.67
CA LEU A 221 1.58 -14.17 12.25
C LEU A 221 0.85 -13.93 13.57
N TYR A 222 -0.39 -14.44 13.72
CA TYR A 222 -1.27 -14.04 14.82
C TYR A 222 -1.55 -15.18 15.83
N GLU A 223 -1.80 -16.42 15.38
CA GLU A 223 -2.05 -17.57 16.25
C GLU A 223 -0.74 -18.23 16.74
#